data_b219ce6125bf20074c2962679c1eabd6
#
_entry.id   b219ce6125bf20074c2962679c1eabd6
#
_cell.length_a   1.000
_cell.length_b   1.000
_cell.length_c   1.000
_cell.angle_alpha   90.00
_cell.angle_beta   90.00
_cell.angle_gamma   90.00
#
_symmetry.space_group_name_H-M   'P 1'
#
loop_
_entity.id
_entity.type
_entity.pdbx_description
1 polymer ?
#
loop_
_entity_poly.entity_id
_entity_poly.type
_entity_poly.pdbx_seq_one_letter_code
_entity_poly.pdbx_strand_id
1 'polypeptide(L)' 'MKEGSTLKQETVVKIVTLGKSTQEVRKERPFTLDSLLTELGINGGLEVRVNGQAVERTRLLTHGDTVLMVPKIKGGR' A
#
# COMPACT_ATOMS: atom_id res chain seq x y z
N MET A 1 0.84 -17.90 -27.96
CA MET A 1 0.90 -17.69 -27.28
C MET A 1 1.17 -17.33 -26.64
N LYS A 2 1.17 -17.14 -26.59
CA LYS A 2 1.36 -16.70 -25.87
C LYS A 2 1.70 -16.24 -25.17
N GLU A 3 1.75 -16.10 -25.22
CA GLU A 3 2.13 -15.57 -24.51
C GLU A 3 1.94 -14.77 -23.86
N GLY A 4 1.56 -14.60 -24.25
CA GLY A 4 0.96 -13.40 -23.84
C GLY A 4 0.93 -13.19 -22.37
N SER A 5 0.75 -14.17 -21.67
CA SER A 5 0.75 -14.05 -20.22
C SER A 5 1.98 -13.35 -19.70
N THR A 6 3.05 -13.44 -20.45
CA THR A 6 4.27 -12.79 -19.99
C THR A 6 4.13 -11.28 -19.98
N LEU A 7 3.11 -10.78 -20.68
CA LEU A 7 2.91 -9.34 -20.72
C LEU A 7 1.99 -8.84 -19.62
N LYS A 8 1.48 -9.74 -18.83
CA LYS A 8 0.62 -9.35 -17.74
C LYS A 8 1.44 -8.57 -16.73
N GLN A 9 0.99 -7.39 -16.42
CA GLN A 9 1.71 -6.54 -15.48
C GLN A 9 1.06 -6.66 -14.12
N GLU A 10 1.71 -7.41 -13.29
CA GLU A 10 1.24 -7.61 -11.95
C GLU A 10 1.75 -6.48 -11.08
N THR A 11 0.91 -5.96 -10.21
CA THR A 11 1.29 -4.92 -9.28
C THR A 11 1.44 -5.55 -7.91
N VAL A 12 2.66 -5.57 -7.41
CA VAL A 12 2.95 -6.10 -6.09
C VAL A 12 3.41 -4.97 -5.21
N VAL A 13 2.69 -4.72 -4.15
CA VAL A 13 2.97 -3.64 -3.21
C VAL A 13 3.26 -4.26 -1.86
N LYS A 14 4.38 -3.86 -1.27
CA LYS A 14 4.75 -4.33 0.06
C LYS A 14 4.15 -3.41 1.10
N ILE A 15 3.56 -4.00 2.11
CA ILE A 15 2.95 -3.24 3.18
C ILE A 15 3.68 -3.57 4.47
N VAL A 16 4.25 -2.55 5.08
CA VAL A 16 4.97 -2.67 6.33
C VAL A 16 4.19 -1.93 7.40
N THR A 17 3.71 -2.67 8.38
CA THR A 17 3.02 -2.07 9.52
C THR A 17 3.94 -2.15 10.71
N LEU A 18 4.26 -1.00 11.26
CA LEU A 18 5.19 -0.93 12.38
C LEU A 18 4.64 -1.76 13.53
N GLY A 19 5.46 -2.65 14.05
CA GLY A 19 5.06 -3.53 15.14
C GLY A 19 4.33 -4.77 14.68
N LYS A 20 4.16 -4.94 13.38
CA LYS A 20 3.50 -6.12 12.84
C LYS A 20 4.29 -6.66 11.67
N SER A 21 3.87 -7.81 11.19
CA SER A 21 4.59 -8.43 10.09
C SER A 21 4.32 -7.70 8.78
N THR A 22 5.25 -7.88 7.86
CA THR A 22 5.15 -7.32 6.53
C THR A 22 4.20 -8.18 5.69
N GLN A 23 3.41 -7.52 4.87
CA GLN A 23 2.49 -8.19 3.95
C GLN A 23 2.76 -7.73 2.54
N GLU A 24 2.26 -8.50 1.59
CA GLU A 24 2.29 -8.10 0.19
C GLU A 24 0.88 -8.15 -0.35
N VAL A 25 0.55 -7.16 -1.17
CA VAL A 25 -0.73 -7.13 -1.86
C VAL A 25 -0.44 -7.21 -3.35
N ARG A 26 -1.13 -8.10 -4.02
CA ARG A 26 -0.89 -8.40 -5.42
C ARG A 26 -2.16 -8.14 -6.19
N LYS A 27 -2.09 -7.28 -7.19
CA LYS A 27 -3.22 -6.93 -8.03
C LYS A 27 -2.77 -6.98 -9.48
N GLU A 28 -3.73 -7.10 -10.37
CA GLU A 28 -3.40 -7.13 -11.79
C GLU A 28 -3.12 -5.74 -12.34
N ARG A 29 -3.60 -4.72 -11.67
CA ARG A 29 -3.46 -3.35 -12.13
C ARG A 29 -3.05 -2.46 -10.98
N PRO A 30 -2.46 -1.31 -11.28
CA PRO A 30 -2.20 -0.34 -10.23
C PRO A 30 -3.50 0.06 -9.54
N PHE A 31 -3.39 0.40 -8.28
CA PHE A 31 -4.56 0.75 -7.48
C PHE A 31 -4.18 1.89 -6.54
N THR A 32 -5.20 2.60 -6.07
CA THR A 32 -4.95 3.76 -5.24
C THR A 32 -4.69 3.35 -3.80
N LEU A 33 -3.99 4.23 -3.09
CA LEU A 33 -3.77 4.02 -1.67
C LEU A 33 -5.11 3.94 -0.93
N ASP A 34 -6.07 4.77 -1.32
CA ASP A 34 -7.38 4.74 -0.70
C ASP A 34 -8.04 3.36 -0.84
N SER A 35 -7.94 2.80 -2.02
CA SER A 35 -8.50 1.48 -2.27
C SER A 35 -7.85 0.44 -1.36
N LEU A 36 -6.53 0.52 -1.21
CA LEU A 36 -5.80 -0.40 -0.35
C LEU A 36 -6.23 -0.25 1.09
N LEU A 37 -6.32 0.97 1.58
CA LEU A 37 -6.69 1.19 2.97
C LEU A 37 -8.11 0.71 3.25
N THR A 38 -9.00 0.92 2.31
CA THR A 38 -10.36 0.44 2.44
C THR A 38 -10.40 -1.08 2.51
N GLU A 39 -9.63 -1.72 1.64
CA GLU A 39 -9.58 -3.17 1.62
C GLU A 39 -9.04 -3.73 2.92
N LEU A 40 -8.07 -3.04 3.51
CA LEU A 40 -7.49 -3.48 4.77
C LEU A 40 -8.33 -3.10 5.99
N GLY A 41 -9.38 -2.33 5.80
CA GLY A 41 -10.23 -1.93 6.90
C GLY A 41 -9.64 -0.82 7.75
N ILE A 42 -8.78 -0.01 7.17
CA ILE A 42 -8.10 1.05 7.92
C ILE A 42 -8.85 2.35 7.71
N ASN A 43 -9.34 2.93 8.80
CA ASN A 43 -10.16 4.13 8.75
C ASN A 43 -9.43 5.37 9.20
N GLY A 44 -8.22 5.24 9.64
CA GLY A 44 -7.50 6.37 10.18
C GLY A 44 -6.70 5.91 11.36
N GLY A 45 -6.10 6.86 12.05
CA GLY A 45 -5.26 6.51 13.17
C GLY A 45 -3.87 6.04 12.79
N LEU A 46 -3.59 6.04 11.49
CA LEU A 46 -2.28 5.64 11.01
C LEU A 46 -1.74 6.72 10.09
N GLU A 47 -0.45 6.91 10.17
CA GLU A 47 0.26 7.71 9.21
C GLU A 47 0.77 6.77 8.12
N VAL A 48 0.50 7.12 6.87
CA VAL A 48 0.85 6.24 5.76
C VAL A 48 1.87 6.94 4.88
N ARG A 49 2.93 6.24 4.54
CA ARG A 49 3.95 6.74 3.66
C ARG A 49 4.20 5.73 2.56
N VAL A 50 4.45 6.24 1.36
CA VAL A 50 4.78 5.39 0.23
C VAL A 50 6.21 5.71 -0.17
N ASN A 51 7.05 4.70 -0.14
CA ASN A 51 8.48 4.84 -0.46
C ASN A 51 9.14 5.95 0.37
N GLY A 52 8.70 6.05 1.64
CA GLY A 52 9.29 6.98 2.57
C GLY A 52 8.73 8.38 2.51
N GLN A 53 7.71 8.62 1.70
CA GLN A 53 7.14 9.95 1.56
C GLN A 53 5.67 9.95 1.94
N ALA A 54 5.25 11.02 2.60
CA ALA A 54 3.84 11.20 2.90
C ALA A 54 3.11 11.49 1.59
N VAL A 55 1.99 10.80 1.39
CA VAL A 55 1.24 10.94 0.15
C VAL A 55 -0.24 11.01 0.50
N GLU A 56 -1.03 11.41 -0.49
CA GLU A 56 -2.47 11.47 -0.33
C GLU A 56 -3.08 10.13 -0.67
N ARG A 57 -4.31 9.95 -0.22
CA ARG A 57 -5.00 8.69 -0.45
C ARG A 57 -5.30 8.45 -1.92
N THR A 58 -5.29 9.49 -2.72
CA THR A 58 -5.50 9.35 -4.16
C THR A 58 -4.26 8.87 -4.89
N ARG A 59 -3.13 8.74 -4.20
CA ARG A 59 -1.90 8.29 -4.83
C ARG A 59 -2.07 6.91 -5.44
N LEU A 60 -1.69 6.79 -6.69
CA LEU A 60 -1.71 5.50 -7.38
C LEU A 60 -0.49 4.70 -6.98
N LEU A 61 -0.72 3.46 -6.56
CA LEU A 61 0.35 2.55 -6.20
C LEU A 61 0.71 1.70 -7.40
N THR A 62 1.99 1.51 -7.60
CA THR A 62 2.48 0.73 -8.72
C THR A 62 3.40 -0.36 -8.22
N HIS A 63 3.78 -1.24 -9.14
CA HIS A 63 4.61 -2.38 -8.79
C HIS A 63 5.92 -1.92 -8.12
N GLY A 64 6.24 -2.54 -7.03
CA GLY A 64 7.47 -2.24 -6.32
C GLY A 64 7.33 -1.19 -5.23
N ASP A 65 6.17 -0.57 -5.10
CA ASP A 65 5.98 0.42 -4.05
C ASP A 65 5.96 -0.24 -2.69
N THR A 66 6.44 0.48 -1.70
CA THR A 66 6.40 0.06 -0.31
C THR A 66 5.55 1.04 0.46
N VAL A 67 4.52 0.51 1.12
CA VAL A 67 3.61 1.32 1.93
C VAL A 67 3.95 1.07 3.39
N LEU A 68 4.32 2.14 4.08
CA LEU A 68 4.65 2.05 5.51
C LEU A 68 3.51 2.66 6.29
N MET A 69 2.99 1.92 7.24
CA MET A 69 1.92 2.38 8.11
C MET A 69 2.42 2.48 9.54
N VAL A 70 2.31 3.66 10.10
CA VAL A 70 2.81 3.94 11.43
C VAL A 70 1.65 4.43 12.28
N PRO A 71 1.41 3.84 13.44
CA PRO A 71 0.33 4.32 14.29
C PRO A 71 0.59 5.76 14.71
N LYS A 72 -0.43 6.58 14.63
CA LYS A 72 -0.32 7.95 15.12
C LYS A 72 -0.44 7.94 16.61
N ILE A 73 0.51 8.57 17.25
CA ILE A 73 0.46 8.70 18.70
C ILE A 73 -0.26 9.99 19.01
N LYS A 74 -1.37 9.85 19.66
CA LYS A 74 -2.07 11.04 20.10
C LYS A 74 -1.29 11.64 21.24
N GLY A 75 -0.92 12.82 21.06
CA GLY A 75 -0.14 13.50 22.05
C GLY A 75 -0.88 13.55 23.34
N GLY A 76 -0.37 13.30 24.25
CA GLY A 76 -0.95 13.19 25.32
C GLY A 76 -1.89 13.60 26.11
N ARG A 77 -1.85 13.75 26.29
CA ARG A 77 -2.32 14.00 26.84
C ARG A 77 -2.52 13.79 27.24
#